data_d4ceaec79a4f86b528810127b05ad174
#
_entry.id   d4ceaec79a4f86b528810127b05ad174
#
_cell.length_a   1.000
_cell.length_b   1.000
_cell.length_c   1.000
_cell.angle_alpha   90.00
_cell.angle_beta   90.00
_cell.angle_gamma   90.00
#
_symmetry.space_group_name_H-M   'P 1'
#
loop_
_entity.id
_entity.type
_entity.pdbx_description
1 polymer ?
#
loop_
_entity_poly.entity_id
_entity_poly.type
_entity_poly.pdbx_seq_one_letter_code
_entity_poly.pdbx_strand_id
1 'polypeptide(L)'
;MTVIVDDELLATPAESLVREAVAIESSRACVSYAVSGRPAGLATGPGDALFISDATSGTIWHVDEGGVRVLARAPGSGLPDVAGLGWVLRPAGLVMGPDGVLVVADTVGHRVWAIAPDGTVSLFAGSEYGYRDGPAREAQFRSPSDVAIGPDGTYYVADTENNRIRCITPDGLVSTLAGSLYDYGDGRGAGARFRRPEAVTVDGDGICYVADTGNHTIRRITPDGHVTTLAGSPLGGDRDGVGTEARLRWPTGLAMGPDGDLWVADHGNGTLRRIERDGATTTSLRLSARRWPVAVAALHGAMVVAAVVFDDPGRPETCLVSVEVGK
;
A
#
# COMPACT_ATOMS: atom_id res chain seq x y z
N MET A 1 17.88 23.01 17.11
CA MET A 1 17.99 22.47 18.47
C MET A 1 18.20 20.97 18.29
N THR A 2 19.42 20.51 18.46
CA THR A 2 19.80 19.10 18.23
C THR A 2 19.29 18.30 19.42
N VAL A 3 18.35 17.38 19.19
CA VAL A 3 17.91 16.43 20.21
C VAL A 3 18.85 15.23 20.15
N ILE A 4 19.63 15.05 21.20
CA ILE A 4 20.48 13.87 21.41
C ILE A 4 19.57 12.76 21.92
N VAL A 5 19.52 11.66 21.20
CA VAL A 5 18.81 10.44 21.61
C VAL A 5 19.66 9.74 22.67
N ASP A 6 19.08 9.51 23.83
CA ASP A 6 19.75 8.80 24.94
C ASP A 6 19.66 7.29 24.70
N ASP A 7 20.80 6.62 24.62
CA ASP A 7 20.95 5.20 24.30
C ASP A 7 20.37 4.22 25.35
N GLU A 8 19.92 4.72 26.51
CA GLU A 8 19.40 3.88 27.61
C GLU A 8 17.91 3.43 27.43
N LEU A 9 17.17 3.98 26.47
CA LEU A 9 15.76 3.63 26.25
C LEU A 9 15.52 2.37 25.40
N LEU A 10 16.60 1.68 24.98
CA LEU A 10 16.55 0.56 24.04
C LEU A 10 16.51 -0.84 24.68
N ALA A 11 16.29 -0.94 25.98
CA ALA A 11 16.38 -2.21 26.75
C ALA A 11 15.03 -2.79 27.20
N THR A 12 13.88 -2.35 26.67
CA THR A 12 12.57 -2.90 27.03
C THR A 12 11.98 -3.78 25.93
N PRO A 13 11.26 -4.87 26.30
CA PRO A 13 10.70 -5.82 25.33
C PRO A 13 9.63 -5.18 24.44
N ALA A 14 9.41 -5.75 23.27
CA ALA A 14 8.57 -5.48 22.12
C ALA A 14 7.23 -4.70 22.26
N GLU A 15 6.93 -4.04 23.35
CA GLU A 15 5.68 -3.33 23.63
C GLU A 15 5.82 -1.81 23.82
N SER A 16 7.03 -1.26 23.76
CA SER A 16 7.20 0.20 23.89
C SER A 16 7.38 0.85 22.52
N LEU A 17 6.31 1.45 22.02
CA LEU A 17 6.34 2.35 20.88
C LEU A 17 6.70 3.76 21.37
N VAL A 18 7.82 4.27 20.90
CA VAL A 18 8.27 5.63 21.23
C VAL A 18 7.71 6.59 20.20
N ARG A 19 7.00 7.62 20.68
CA ARG A 19 6.55 8.76 19.89
C ARG A 19 7.69 9.78 19.88
N GLU A 20 8.46 9.83 18.80
CA GLU A 20 9.48 10.86 18.62
C GLU A 20 9.15 11.77 17.45
N ALA A 21 9.19 13.08 17.68
CA ALA A 21 9.14 14.08 16.63
C ALA A 21 10.55 14.33 16.12
N VAL A 22 10.89 13.85 14.94
CA VAL A 22 12.14 14.16 14.27
C VAL A 22 11.93 15.35 13.35
N ALA A 23 12.54 16.49 13.64
CA ALA A 23 12.55 17.64 12.75
C ALA A 23 13.45 17.34 11.55
N ILE A 24 12.86 17.24 10.36
CA ILE A 24 13.60 17.28 9.09
C ILE A 24 13.77 18.75 8.69
N GLU A 25 14.97 19.12 8.30
CA GLU A 25 15.29 20.48 7.82
C GLU A 25 14.33 20.90 6.71
N SER A 26 13.57 21.93 6.98
CA SER A 26 12.58 22.71 6.25
C SER A 26 11.11 22.42 6.63
N SER A 27 10.57 23.27 7.49
CA SER A 27 9.16 23.69 7.70
C SER A 27 8.00 22.66 7.58
N ARG A 28 8.23 21.35 7.70
CA ARG A 28 7.19 20.31 7.64
C ARG A 28 7.29 19.44 8.89
N ALA A 29 6.20 19.32 9.63
CA ALA A 29 6.12 18.48 10.82
C ALA A 29 6.20 17.00 10.39
N CYS A 30 7.18 16.28 10.89
CA CYS A 30 7.26 14.83 10.76
C CYS A 30 6.87 14.21 12.10
N VAL A 31 5.85 13.38 12.12
CA VAL A 31 5.53 12.54 13.28
C VAL A 31 6.11 11.16 13.00
N SER A 32 7.15 10.79 13.73
CA SER A 32 7.74 9.46 13.60
C SER A 32 7.10 8.52 14.60
N TYR A 33 6.56 7.42 14.08
CA TYR A 33 6.22 6.24 14.87
C TYR A 33 7.25 5.17 14.53
N ALA A 34 8.05 4.75 15.50
CA ALA A 34 8.90 3.61 15.32
C ALA A 34 8.06 2.34 15.47
N VAL A 35 7.82 1.64 14.38
CA VAL A 35 7.24 0.30 14.38
C VAL A 35 8.36 -0.68 14.05
N SER A 36 8.63 -1.63 14.94
CA SER A 36 9.63 -2.66 14.63
C SER A 36 9.10 -3.56 13.53
N GLY A 37 9.78 -3.60 12.37
CA GLY A 37 9.40 -4.48 11.27
C GLY A 37 9.58 -3.84 9.90
N ARG A 38 9.00 -4.48 8.87
CA ARG A 38 8.95 -3.96 7.51
C ARG A 38 7.52 -3.61 7.14
N PRO A 39 7.14 -2.32 7.16
CA PRO A 39 5.82 -1.91 6.69
C PRO A 39 5.69 -2.27 5.21
N ALA A 40 4.52 -2.76 4.84
CA ALA A 40 4.21 -3.12 3.47
C ALA A 40 2.99 -2.38 2.93
N GLY A 41 2.04 -2.04 3.80
CA GLY A 41 0.84 -1.30 3.46
C GLY A 41 0.47 -0.30 4.54
N LEU A 42 -0.30 0.70 4.14
CA LEU A 42 -0.79 1.78 4.98
C LEU A 42 -2.22 2.12 4.56
N ALA A 43 -3.14 2.16 5.52
CA ALA A 43 -4.52 2.61 5.29
C ALA A 43 -4.94 3.62 6.34
N THR A 44 -5.89 4.47 5.99
CA THR A 44 -6.56 5.39 6.89
C THR A 44 -7.93 4.86 7.27
N GLY A 45 -8.35 5.13 8.49
CA GLY A 45 -9.65 4.79 9.02
C GLY A 45 -10.37 5.98 9.65
N PRO A 46 -11.49 5.75 10.32
CA PRO A 46 -12.24 6.81 11.00
C PRO A 46 -11.38 7.58 12.01
N GLY A 47 -11.56 8.91 12.07
CA GLY A 47 -10.86 9.77 13.02
C GLY A 47 -9.35 9.85 12.78
N ASP A 48 -8.90 9.77 11.52
CA ASP A 48 -7.49 9.79 11.12
C ASP A 48 -6.64 8.65 11.72
N ALA A 49 -7.28 7.57 12.16
CA ALA A 49 -6.58 6.36 12.56
C ALA A 49 -5.78 5.79 11.38
N LEU A 50 -4.57 5.30 11.65
CA LEU A 50 -3.73 4.63 10.68
C LEU A 50 -3.66 3.12 10.98
N PHE A 51 -3.69 2.34 9.92
CA PHE A 51 -3.45 0.91 9.95
C PHE A 51 -2.21 0.60 9.14
N ILE A 52 -1.28 -0.13 9.76
CA ILE A 52 0.03 -0.44 9.18
C ILE A 52 0.18 -1.95 9.15
N SER A 53 0.44 -2.52 7.99
CA SER A 53 0.81 -3.92 7.87
C SER A 53 2.32 -4.09 7.99
N ASP A 54 2.76 -5.07 8.76
CA ASP A 54 4.16 -5.50 8.86
C ASP A 54 4.32 -6.89 8.23
N ALA A 55 4.94 -6.90 7.06
CA ALA A 55 5.15 -8.12 6.30
C ALA A 55 6.15 -9.10 6.94
N THR A 56 6.96 -8.65 7.91
CA THR A 56 7.96 -9.51 8.57
C THR A 56 7.36 -10.25 9.75
N SER A 57 6.60 -9.55 10.59
CA SER A 57 6.00 -10.13 11.80
C SER A 57 4.58 -10.68 11.57
N GLY A 58 3.98 -10.41 10.40
CA GLY A 58 2.58 -10.73 10.14
C GLY A 58 1.61 -9.93 11.02
N THR A 59 2.01 -8.74 11.47
CA THR A 59 1.24 -7.90 12.39
C THR A 59 0.51 -6.81 11.62
N ILE A 60 -0.71 -6.52 12.04
CA ILE A 60 -1.44 -5.30 11.67
C ILE A 60 -1.49 -4.39 12.89
N TRP A 61 -0.92 -3.21 12.75
CA TRP A 61 -0.91 -2.18 13.76
C TRP A 61 -2.06 -1.21 13.55
N HIS A 62 -2.66 -0.77 14.63
CA HIS A 62 -3.62 0.34 14.68
C HIS A 62 -2.99 1.49 15.45
N VAL A 63 -2.97 2.67 14.84
CA VAL A 63 -2.38 3.91 15.38
C VAL A 63 -3.47 4.98 15.39
N ASP A 64 -3.77 5.53 16.55
CA ASP A 64 -4.71 6.62 16.75
C ASP A 64 -4.22 7.58 17.86
N GLU A 65 -5.06 8.53 18.28
CA GLU A 65 -4.74 9.46 19.38
C GLU A 65 -4.45 8.75 20.72
N GLY A 66 -5.03 7.55 20.92
CA GLY A 66 -4.81 6.70 22.10
C GLY A 66 -3.47 5.97 22.08
N GLY A 67 -2.75 6.01 20.95
CA GLY A 67 -1.45 5.39 20.79
C GLY A 67 -1.41 4.29 19.73
N VAL A 68 -0.51 3.34 19.90
CA VAL A 68 -0.31 2.23 18.96
C VAL A 68 -0.67 0.92 19.64
N ARG A 69 -1.46 0.11 18.93
CA ARG A 69 -1.85 -1.23 19.41
C ARG A 69 -1.82 -2.24 18.27
N VAL A 70 -1.70 -3.51 18.63
CA VAL A 70 -1.86 -4.61 17.70
C VAL A 70 -3.37 -4.82 17.46
N LEU A 71 -3.80 -4.76 16.20
CA LEU A 71 -5.16 -5.14 15.80
C LEU A 71 -5.25 -6.64 15.52
N ALA A 72 -4.29 -7.18 14.75
CA ALA A 72 -4.21 -8.60 14.43
C ALA A 72 -2.75 -9.02 14.24
N ARG A 73 -2.45 -10.31 14.46
CA ARG A 73 -1.10 -10.86 14.30
C ARG A 73 -1.16 -12.30 13.79
N ALA A 74 -0.22 -12.68 12.91
CA ALA A 74 -0.05 -14.06 12.46
C ALA A 74 0.35 -15.00 13.61
N PRO A 75 -0.02 -16.29 13.59
CA PRO A 75 0.46 -17.27 14.56
C PRO A 75 1.95 -17.57 14.33
N GLY A 76 2.64 -17.94 15.42
CA GLY A 76 4.07 -18.24 15.41
C GLY A 76 4.91 -17.26 16.22
N SER A 77 4.33 -16.15 16.67
CA SER A 77 4.96 -15.19 17.59
C SER A 77 4.75 -15.53 19.08
N GLY A 78 4.43 -16.81 19.41
CA GLY A 78 4.29 -17.28 20.79
C GLY A 78 2.86 -17.33 21.33
N LEU A 79 1.83 -17.07 20.51
CA LEU A 79 0.43 -17.26 20.88
C LEU A 79 -0.08 -18.65 20.44
N PRO A 80 -1.01 -19.29 21.20
CA PRO A 80 -1.53 -20.60 20.87
C PRO A 80 -2.21 -20.60 19.49
N ASP A 81 -1.86 -21.61 18.68
CA ASP A 81 -2.52 -21.91 17.42
C ASP A 81 -4.02 -22.23 17.69
N VAL A 82 -4.89 -21.33 17.32
CA VAL A 82 -6.34 -21.59 17.36
C VAL A 82 -6.67 -22.27 16.04
N ALA A 83 -6.57 -23.60 16.05
CA ALA A 83 -6.79 -24.45 14.90
C ALA A 83 -8.11 -24.10 14.19
N GLY A 84 -8.01 -23.74 12.91
CA GLY A 84 -9.15 -23.50 12.01
C GLY A 84 -9.50 -22.04 11.73
N LEU A 85 -8.84 -21.06 12.35
CA LEU A 85 -8.96 -19.66 11.99
C LEU A 85 -7.92 -19.30 10.91
N GLY A 86 -8.36 -18.60 9.87
CA GLY A 86 -7.46 -18.08 8.83
C GLY A 86 -6.48 -17.05 9.40
N TRP A 87 -5.26 -17.05 8.87
CA TRP A 87 -4.21 -16.14 9.32
C TRP A 87 -3.62 -15.38 8.15
N VAL A 88 -3.34 -14.11 8.36
CA VAL A 88 -2.58 -13.30 7.41
C VAL A 88 -1.10 -13.60 7.61
N LEU A 89 -0.51 -14.35 6.69
CA LEU A 89 0.89 -14.82 6.82
C LEU A 89 1.89 -13.70 6.52
N ARG A 90 1.63 -12.94 5.46
CA ARG A 90 2.47 -11.83 5.04
C ARG A 90 1.58 -10.69 4.54
N PRO A 91 1.03 -9.89 5.47
CA PRO A 91 0.18 -8.77 5.10
C PRO A 91 0.96 -7.76 4.27
N ALA A 92 0.31 -7.27 3.22
CA ALA A 92 0.83 -6.25 2.33
C ALA A 92 -0.15 -5.06 2.31
N GLY A 93 -0.63 -4.64 1.16
CA GLY A 93 -1.60 -3.55 1.07
C GLY A 93 -2.90 -3.86 1.80
N LEU A 94 -3.54 -2.82 2.29
CA LEU A 94 -4.77 -2.90 3.07
C LEU A 94 -5.64 -1.68 2.83
N VAL A 95 -6.95 -1.85 2.97
CA VAL A 95 -7.93 -0.77 2.85
C VAL A 95 -9.03 -0.91 3.89
N MET A 96 -9.49 0.23 4.42
CA MET A 96 -10.63 0.29 5.31
C MET A 96 -11.93 0.29 4.50
N GLY A 97 -12.78 -0.69 4.73
CA GLY A 97 -14.13 -0.75 4.19
C GLY A 97 -15.08 0.21 4.91
N PRO A 98 -16.23 0.53 4.30
CA PRO A 98 -17.21 1.49 4.86
C PRO A 98 -17.87 1.01 6.15
N ASP A 99 -17.84 -0.29 6.43
CA ASP A 99 -18.35 -0.96 7.63
C ASP A 99 -17.32 -1.05 8.77
N GLY A 100 -16.15 -0.45 8.60
CA GLY A 100 -15.05 -0.50 9.57
C GLY A 100 -14.26 -1.82 9.53
N VAL A 101 -14.52 -2.68 8.56
CA VAL A 101 -13.74 -3.90 8.33
C VAL A 101 -12.50 -3.56 7.50
N LEU A 102 -11.33 -3.96 7.99
CA LEU A 102 -10.08 -3.81 7.27
C LEU A 102 -9.87 -4.99 6.32
N VAL A 103 -9.73 -4.72 5.03
CA VAL A 103 -9.44 -5.75 4.02
C VAL A 103 -7.96 -5.72 3.70
N VAL A 104 -7.30 -6.90 3.71
CA VAL A 104 -5.85 -7.04 3.68
C VAL A 104 -5.43 -8.08 2.63
N ALA A 105 -4.51 -7.71 1.75
CA ALA A 105 -3.86 -8.64 0.84
C ALA A 105 -2.77 -9.45 1.56
N ASP A 106 -2.74 -10.77 1.36
CA ASP A 106 -1.74 -11.68 1.92
C ASP A 106 -0.90 -12.30 0.80
N THR A 107 0.30 -11.79 0.65
CA THR A 107 1.18 -12.18 -0.46
C THR A 107 1.63 -13.64 -0.40
N VAL A 108 1.81 -14.22 0.77
CA VAL A 108 2.25 -15.60 0.96
C VAL A 108 1.07 -16.56 1.08
N GLY A 109 0.00 -16.12 1.72
CA GLY A 109 -1.24 -16.88 1.82
C GLY A 109 -2.04 -16.95 0.53
N HIS A 110 -1.69 -16.11 -0.48
CA HIS A 110 -2.38 -16.02 -1.76
C HIS A 110 -3.89 -15.74 -1.63
N ARG A 111 -4.24 -14.92 -0.63
CA ARG A 111 -5.62 -14.63 -0.21
C ARG A 111 -5.81 -13.16 0.09
N VAL A 112 -7.05 -12.81 0.24
CA VAL A 112 -7.48 -11.53 0.79
C VAL A 112 -8.27 -11.83 2.07
N TRP A 113 -7.93 -11.15 3.16
CA TRP A 113 -8.54 -11.34 4.47
C TRP A 113 -9.37 -10.13 4.87
N ALA A 114 -10.39 -10.35 5.67
CA ALA A 114 -11.15 -9.33 6.36
C ALA A 114 -10.84 -9.37 7.86
N ILE A 115 -10.56 -8.21 8.45
CA ILE A 115 -10.28 -8.05 9.88
C ILE A 115 -11.31 -7.10 10.45
N ALA A 116 -12.15 -7.62 11.34
CA ALA A 116 -13.16 -6.83 12.01
C ALA A 116 -12.53 -5.87 13.05
N PRO A 117 -13.26 -4.84 13.52
CA PRO A 117 -12.74 -3.89 14.51
C PRO A 117 -12.28 -4.51 15.83
N ASP A 118 -12.81 -5.69 16.18
CA ASP A 118 -12.40 -6.46 17.35
C ASP A 118 -11.15 -7.35 17.12
N GLY A 119 -10.57 -7.30 15.90
CA GLY A 119 -9.41 -8.09 15.51
C GLY A 119 -9.75 -9.49 14.98
N THR A 120 -11.02 -9.86 14.87
CA THR A 120 -11.44 -11.15 14.29
C THR A 120 -11.06 -11.21 12.81
N VAL A 121 -10.28 -12.23 12.43
CA VAL A 121 -9.83 -12.46 11.05
C VAL A 121 -10.71 -13.49 10.35
N SER A 122 -11.16 -13.18 9.16
CA SER A 122 -11.96 -14.09 8.33
C SER A 122 -11.52 -14.03 6.85
N LEU A 123 -11.74 -15.12 6.12
CA LEU A 123 -11.43 -15.18 4.70
C LEU A 123 -12.40 -14.27 3.92
N PHE A 124 -11.85 -13.27 3.23
CA PHE A 124 -12.60 -12.41 2.32
C PHE A 124 -12.68 -13.01 0.92
N ALA A 125 -11.53 -13.36 0.32
CA ALA A 125 -11.45 -14.02 -0.99
C ALA A 125 -10.16 -14.81 -1.16
N GLY A 126 -10.20 -15.82 -2.02
CA GLY A 126 -9.05 -16.66 -2.36
C GLY A 126 -9.15 -18.05 -1.77
N SER A 127 -8.56 -19.01 -2.46
CA SER A 127 -8.48 -20.42 -2.03
C SER A 127 -7.04 -20.91 -2.01
N GLU A 128 -6.56 -21.39 -3.14
CA GLU A 128 -5.20 -21.87 -3.34
C GLU A 128 -4.42 -20.90 -4.25
N TYR A 129 -3.11 -21.06 -4.27
CA TYR A 129 -2.23 -20.42 -5.24
C TYR A 129 -2.66 -20.72 -6.67
N GLY A 130 -2.85 -19.70 -7.49
CA GLY A 130 -3.20 -19.89 -8.90
C GLY A 130 -3.85 -18.66 -9.55
N TYR A 131 -4.58 -18.94 -10.61
CA TYR A 131 -5.40 -17.96 -11.31
C TYR A 131 -6.75 -18.57 -11.66
N ARG A 132 -7.79 -18.12 -11.00
CA ARG A 132 -9.19 -18.48 -11.29
C ARG A 132 -10.13 -17.35 -10.88
N ASP A 133 -11.01 -16.95 -11.77
CA ASP A 133 -12.17 -16.12 -11.49
C ASP A 133 -13.32 -16.98 -10.93
N GLY A 134 -14.31 -16.39 -10.29
CA GLY A 134 -15.48 -17.09 -9.74
C GLY A 134 -15.85 -16.62 -8.34
N PRO A 135 -16.64 -17.40 -7.59
CA PRO A 135 -17.02 -17.06 -6.22
C PRO A 135 -15.78 -16.78 -5.34
N ALA A 136 -15.87 -15.81 -4.44
CA ALA A 136 -14.73 -15.33 -3.65
C ALA A 136 -13.94 -16.44 -2.96
N ARG A 137 -14.62 -17.44 -2.41
CA ARG A 137 -13.98 -18.58 -1.72
C ARG A 137 -13.39 -19.65 -2.64
N GLU A 138 -13.67 -19.58 -3.94
CA GLU A 138 -13.15 -20.50 -4.95
C GLU A 138 -12.12 -19.85 -5.86
N ALA A 139 -12.13 -18.53 -5.93
CA ALA A 139 -11.16 -17.75 -6.69
C ALA A 139 -9.72 -18.06 -6.28
N GLN A 140 -8.80 -17.87 -7.19
CA GLN A 140 -7.37 -18.06 -6.93
C GLN A 140 -6.60 -16.78 -7.27
N PHE A 141 -5.65 -16.45 -6.40
CA PHE A 141 -4.70 -15.37 -6.58
C PHE A 141 -3.26 -15.87 -6.53
N ARG A 142 -2.35 -15.02 -6.99
CA ARG A 142 -0.91 -15.31 -6.94
C ARG A 142 -0.14 -14.12 -6.37
N SER A 143 0.21 -14.20 -5.09
CA SER A 143 0.89 -13.14 -4.34
C SER A 143 0.18 -11.78 -4.49
N PRO A 144 -1.11 -11.66 -4.12
CA PRO A 144 -1.78 -10.37 -4.12
C PRO A 144 -1.04 -9.42 -3.17
N SER A 145 -0.69 -8.23 -3.67
CA SER A 145 0.15 -7.28 -2.93
C SER A 145 -0.61 -6.07 -2.41
N ASP A 146 -1.75 -5.73 -3.01
CA ASP A 146 -2.52 -4.57 -2.57
C ASP A 146 -4.00 -4.72 -2.86
N VAL A 147 -4.81 -3.97 -2.11
CA VAL A 147 -6.26 -3.92 -2.26
C VAL A 147 -6.78 -2.51 -2.03
N ALA A 148 -7.68 -2.06 -2.89
CA ALA A 148 -8.40 -0.80 -2.78
C ALA A 148 -9.91 -1.02 -2.90
N ILE A 149 -10.71 -0.03 -2.48
CA ILE A 149 -12.17 -0.06 -2.62
C ILE A 149 -12.63 1.10 -3.49
N GLY A 150 -13.51 0.81 -4.43
CA GLY A 150 -14.17 1.80 -5.27
C GLY A 150 -15.46 2.36 -4.65
N PRO A 151 -16.01 3.44 -5.22
CA PRO A 151 -17.21 4.10 -4.71
C PRO A 151 -18.47 3.22 -4.75
N ASP A 152 -18.50 2.20 -5.58
CA ASP A 152 -19.57 1.22 -5.73
C ASP A 152 -19.43 0.01 -4.75
N GLY A 153 -18.40 0.02 -3.89
CA GLY A 153 -18.10 -1.07 -2.96
C GLY A 153 -17.34 -2.24 -3.58
N THR A 154 -16.95 -2.15 -4.85
CA THR A 154 -16.07 -3.15 -5.50
C THR A 154 -14.65 -3.01 -4.97
N TYR A 155 -14.04 -4.13 -4.57
CA TYR A 155 -12.63 -4.17 -4.20
C TYR A 155 -11.77 -4.52 -5.42
N TYR A 156 -10.64 -3.83 -5.55
CA TYR A 156 -9.67 -4.01 -6.62
C TYR A 156 -8.39 -4.57 -6.01
N VAL A 157 -7.88 -5.65 -6.58
CA VAL A 157 -6.72 -6.39 -6.05
C VAL A 157 -5.59 -6.39 -7.08
N ALA A 158 -4.41 -5.95 -6.69
CA ALA A 158 -3.19 -6.14 -7.46
C ALA A 158 -2.73 -7.59 -7.31
N ASP A 159 -3.08 -8.44 -8.28
CA ASP A 159 -2.73 -9.88 -8.33
C ASP A 159 -1.37 -10.03 -9.00
N THR A 160 -0.33 -9.65 -8.25
CA THR A 160 1.01 -9.25 -8.70
C THR A 160 1.69 -10.30 -9.56
N GLU A 161 1.76 -11.56 -9.12
CA GLU A 161 2.44 -12.60 -9.89
C GLU A 161 1.59 -13.17 -11.03
N ASN A 162 0.28 -12.87 -11.05
CA ASN A 162 -0.57 -13.12 -12.20
C ASN A 162 -0.53 -11.95 -13.21
N ASN A 163 0.13 -10.83 -12.89
CA ASN A 163 0.21 -9.63 -13.73
C ASN A 163 -1.18 -9.11 -14.13
N ARG A 164 -2.10 -9.02 -13.15
CA ARG A 164 -3.50 -8.65 -13.35
C ARG A 164 -4.00 -7.76 -12.25
N ILE A 165 -5.04 -7.00 -12.58
CA ILE A 165 -5.90 -6.34 -11.60
C ILE A 165 -7.23 -7.09 -11.58
N ARG A 166 -7.61 -7.56 -10.38
CA ARG A 166 -8.84 -8.32 -10.15
C ARG A 166 -9.85 -7.45 -9.42
N CYS A 167 -11.12 -7.71 -9.66
CA CYS A 167 -12.24 -7.10 -8.95
C CYS A 167 -12.93 -8.15 -8.07
N ILE A 168 -13.36 -7.73 -6.88
CA ILE A 168 -14.25 -8.50 -6.00
C ILE A 168 -15.49 -7.64 -5.77
N THR A 169 -16.61 -8.06 -6.33
CA THR A 169 -17.86 -7.32 -6.21
C THR A 169 -18.49 -7.49 -4.82
N PRO A 170 -19.40 -6.60 -4.36
CA PRO A 170 -20.05 -6.73 -3.06
C PRO A 170 -20.81 -8.05 -2.85
N ASP A 171 -21.28 -8.69 -3.91
CA ASP A 171 -21.91 -10.02 -3.85
C ASP A 171 -20.92 -11.18 -3.84
N GLY A 172 -19.60 -10.87 -3.79
CA GLY A 172 -18.55 -11.85 -3.62
C GLY A 172 -18.13 -12.59 -4.89
N LEU A 173 -18.27 -11.98 -6.06
CA LEU A 173 -17.73 -12.52 -7.31
C LEU A 173 -16.36 -11.90 -7.63
N VAL A 174 -15.36 -12.74 -7.90
CA VAL A 174 -14.05 -12.33 -8.37
C VAL A 174 -13.97 -12.42 -9.88
N SER A 175 -13.52 -11.35 -10.51
CA SER A 175 -13.28 -11.28 -11.95
C SER A 175 -11.97 -10.55 -12.27
N THR A 176 -11.48 -10.70 -13.50
CA THR A 176 -10.31 -9.98 -14.00
C THR A 176 -10.73 -8.69 -14.68
N LEU A 177 -10.32 -7.53 -14.15
CA LEU A 177 -10.56 -6.24 -14.78
C LEU A 177 -9.63 -6.02 -15.98
N ALA A 178 -8.32 -6.22 -15.77
CA ALA A 178 -7.33 -6.02 -16.82
C ALA A 178 -6.05 -6.81 -16.54
N GLY A 179 -5.25 -7.01 -17.58
CA GLY A 179 -3.96 -7.66 -17.53
C GLY A 179 -3.97 -9.10 -18.01
N SER A 180 -2.81 -9.58 -18.42
CA SER A 180 -2.63 -10.95 -18.95
C SER A 180 -1.20 -11.46 -18.75
N LEU A 181 -0.27 -10.99 -19.56
CA LEU A 181 1.11 -11.44 -19.61
C LEU A 181 2.04 -10.50 -18.85
N TYR A 182 3.17 -11.02 -18.43
CA TYR A 182 4.30 -10.28 -17.88
C TYR A 182 5.00 -9.47 -18.98
N ASP A 183 4.50 -8.26 -19.24
CA ASP A 183 4.99 -7.38 -20.31
C ASP A 183 4.52 -5.94 -20.04
N TYR A 184 4.74 -5.04 -21.00
CA TYR A 184 4.22 -3.69 -21.04
C TYR A 184 3.30 -3.51 -22.24
N GLY A 185 2.11 -2.97 -22.01
CA GLY A 185 1.18 -2.64 -23.08
C GLY A 185 -0.12 -2.02 -22.57
N ASP A 186 -0.54 -0.96 -23.23
CA ASP A 186 -1.88 -0.40 -23.08
C ASP A 186 -2.90 -1.31 -23.80
N GLY A 187 -4.16 -1.20 -23.47
CA GLY A 187 -5.21 -2.00 -24.11
C GLY A 187 -6.45 -2.16 -23.22
N ARG A 188 -7.37 -3.03 -23.62
CA ARG A 188 -8.60 -3.27 -22.87
C ARG A 188 -8.63 -4.69 -22.32
N GLY A 189 -8.97 -4.82 -21.03
CA GLY A 189 -9.08 -6.11 -20.36
C GLY A 189 -7.83 -6.97 -20.52
N ALA A 190 -7.96 -8.18 -21.06
CA ALA A 190 -6.86 -9.09 -21.34
C ALA A 190 -5.89 -8.61 -22.44
N GLY A 191 -6.23 -7.57 -23.20
CA GLY A 191 -5.32 -6.94 -24.16
C GLY A 191 -4.24 -6.09 -23.50
N ALA A 192 -4.47 -5.62 -22.28
CA ALA A 192 -3.47 -4.90 -21.49
C ALA A 192 -2.44 -5.85 -20.89
N ARG A 193 -1.25 -5.32 -20.60
CA ARG A 193 -0.15 -6.08 -20.01
C ARG A 193 0.50 -5.28 -18.90
N PHE A 194 0.77 -5.98 -17.79
CA PHE A 194 1.47 -5.45 -16.62
C PHE A 194 2.71 -6.29 -16.32
N ARG A 195 3.59 -5.70 -15.54
CA ARG A 195 4.78 -6.37 -15.02
C ARG A 195 4.86 -6.18 -13.52
N ARG A 196 4.37 -7.17 -12.76
CA ARG A 196 4.31 -7.12 -11.30
C ARG A 196 3.62 -5.83 -10.82
N PRO A 197 2.33 -5.63 -11.07
CA PRO A 197 1.58 -4.52 -10.48
C PRO A 197 1.55 -4.72 -8.96
N GLU A 198 2.07 -3.77 -8.18
CA GLU A 198 2.21 -3.94 -6.72
C GLU A 198 1.27 -3.07 -5.90
N ALA A 199 0.78 -1.95 -6.45
CA ALA A 199 -0.19 -1.13 -5.74
C ALA A 199 -1.36 -0.74 -6.62
N VAL A 200 -2.51 -0.51 -5.98
CA VAL A 200 -3.76 -0.10 -6.61
C VAL A 200 -4.48 0.91 -5.73
N THR A 201 -5.06 1.94 -6.35
CA THR A 201 -6.00 2.85 -5.70
C THR A 201 -7.11 3.24 -6.67
N VAL A 202 -8.24 3.74 -6.15
CA VAL A 202 -9.41 4.08 -6.96
C VAL A 202 -9.91 5.46 -6.57
N ASP A 203 -10.26 6.29 -7.56
CA ASP A 203 -10.84 7.60 -7.31
C ASP A 203 -12.37 7.56 -7.19
N GLY A 204 -12.97 8.73 -6.89
CA GLY A 204 -14.42 8.86 -6.74
C GLY A 204 -15.23 8.63 -8.03
N ASP A 205 -14.58 8.63 -9.19
CA ASP A 205 -15.19 8.34 -10.50
C ASP A 205 -15.07 6.84 -10.87
N GLY A 206 -14.47 6.02 -9.99
CA GLY A 206 -14.23 4.60 -10.21
C GLY A 206 -13.05 4.32 -11.13
N ILE A 207 -12.20 5.30 -11.40
CA ILE A 207 -10.95 5.10 -12.15
C ILE A 207 -9.94 4.44 -11.22
N CYS A 208 -9.40 3.31 -11.67
CA CYS A 208 -8.36 2.59 -10.95
C CYS A 208 -6.97 3.02 -11.43
N TYR A 209 -6.09 3.33 -10.48
CA TYR A 209 -4.69 3.65 -10.73
C TYR A 209 -3.81 2.51 -10.20
N VAL A 210 -2.80 2.14 -10.97
CA VAL A 210 -1.96 0.97 -10.70
C VAL A 210 -0.49 1.36 -10.76
N ALA A 211 0.28 1.03 -9.74
CA ALA A 211 1.73 1.01 -9.82
C ALA A 211 2.18 -0.25 -10.55
N ASP A 212 2.49 -0.11 -11.83
CA ASP A 212 3.04 -1.18 -12.67
C ASP A 212 4.55 -1.25 -12.44
N THR A 213 4.92 -1.74 -11.24
CA THR A 213 6.23 -1.61 -10.60
C THR A 213 7.37 -2.08 -11.49
N GLY A 214 7.22 -3.25 -12.10
CA GLY A 214 8.23 -3.81 -13.00
C GLY A 214 8.40 -3.05 -14.32
N ASN A 215 7.41 -2.23 -14.70
CA ASN A 215 7.45 -1.35 -15.85
C ASN A 215 7.79 0.10 -15.50
N HIS A 216 7.97 0.42 -14.21
CA HIS A 216 8.30 1.78 -13.76
C HIS A 216 7.27 2.83 -14.19
N THR A 217 6.00 2.45 -14.27
CA THR A 217 4.91 3.29 -14.75
C THR A 217 3.74 3.29 -13.79
N ILE A 218 2.94 4.36 -13.87
CA ILE A 218 1.61 4.41 -13.28
C ILE A 218 0.60 4.26 -14.41
N ARG A 219 -0.28 3.27 -14.26
CA ARG A 219 -1.32 2.97 -15.25
C ARG A 219 -2.68 3.44 -14.72
N ARG A 220 -3.51 3.87 -15.64
CA ARG A 220 -4.90 4.29 -15.40
C ARG A 220 -5.83 3.28 -16.08
N ILE A 221 -6.83 2.79 -15.35
CA ILE A 221 -7.82 1.82 -15.84
C ILE A 221 -9.21 2.42 -15.65
N THR A 222 -9.96 2.54 -16.70
CA THR A 222 -11.38 2.95 -16.63
C THR A 222 -12.28 1.78 -16.16
N PRO A 223 -13.48 2.04 -15.63
CA PRO A 223 -14.38 0.98 -15.16
C PRO A 223 -14.68 -0.11 -16.19
N ASP A 224 -14.61 0.22 -17.49
CA ASP A 224 -14.78 -0.75 -18.59
C ASP A 224 -13.50 -1.51 -18.96
N GLY A 225 -12.43 -1.36 -18.16
CA GLY A 225 -11.16 -2.08 -18.28
C GLY A 225 -10.20 -1.54 -19.34
N HIS A 226 -10.38 -0.30 -19.82
CA HIS A 226 -9.40 0.31 -20.74
C HIS A 226 -8.18 0.85 -19.96
N VAL A 227 -7.00 0.34 -20.28
CA VAL A 227 -5.73 0.66 -19.62
C VAL A 227 -4.92 1.62 -20.48
N THR A 228 -4.45 2.70 -19.87
CA THR A 228 -3.51 3.67 -20.45
C THR A 228 -2.37 3.96 -19.49
N THR A 229 -1.24 4.40 -20.01
CA THR A 229 -0.11 4.87 -19.19
C THR A 229 -0.35 6.32 -18.80
N LEU A 230 -0.49 6.59 -17.47
CA LEU A 230 -0.65 7.95 -16.94
C LEU A 230 0.70 8.65 -16.82
N ALA A 231 1.70 7.99 -16.25
CA ALA A 231 3.03 8.56 -16.03
C ALA A 231 4.12 7.48 -16.00
N GLY A 232 5.36 7.90 -16.30
CA GLY A 232 6.50 7.01 -16.28
C GLY A 232 6.75 6.29 -17.61
N SER A 233 7.79 5.48 -17.66
CA SER A 233 8.17 4.72 -18.85
C SER A 233 8.99 3.49 -18.46
N PRO A 234 8.94 2.40 -19.26
CA PRO A 234 9.67 1.16 -18.96
C PRO A 234 11.18 1.31 -18.82
N LEU A 235 11.76 2.41 -19.28
CA LEU A 235 13.19 2.69 -19.12
C LEU A 235 13.55 3.05 -17.67
N GLY A 236 12.56 3.40 -16.83
CA GLY A 236 12.81 3.86 -15.49
C GLY A 236 13.66 5.13 -15.40
N GLY A 237 13.91 5.61 -14.18
CA GLY A 237 14.76 6.77 -13.92
C GLY A 237 14.21 7.68 -12.86
N ASP A 238 14.77 8.89 -12.73
CA ASP A 238 14.38 9.90 -11.75
C ASP A 238 14.27 11.25 -12.45
N ARG A 239 13.07 11.57 -12.96
CA ARG A 239 12.81 12.82 -13.65
C ARG A 239 11.35 13.23 -13.53
N ASP A 240 11.10 14.48 -13.20
CA ASP A 240 9.79 15.11 -13.31
C ASP A 240 9.41 15.30 -14.79
N GLY A 241 8.14 15.41 -15.09
CA GLY A 241 7.65 15.59 -16.46
C GLY A 241 6.18 15.21 -16.60
N VAL A 242 5.65 15.22 -17.81
CA VAL A 242 4.25 14.89 -18.10
C VAL A 242 4.19 13.54 -18.82
N GLY A 243 3.26 12.70 -18.38
CA GLY A 243 3.01 11.40 -19.02
C GLY A 243 4.29 10.55 -19.10
N THR A 244 4.60 10.06 -20.29
CA THR A 244 5.77 9.19 -20.52
C THR A 244 7.12 9.93 -20.55
N GLU A 245 7.15 11.24 -20.39
CA GLU A 245 8.39 12.00 -20.20
C GLU A 245 8.89 11.90 -18.76
N ALA A 246 7.98 11.74 -17.79
CA ALA A 246 8.34 11.45 -16.41
C ALA A 246 9.13 10.13 -16.32
N ARG A 247 9.97 10.00 -15.30
CA ARG A 247 10.69 8.76 -14.98
C ARG A 247 10.50 8.42 -13.52
N LEU A 248 10.02 7.23 -13.29
CA LEU A 248 9.86 6.60 -11.98
C LEU A 248 10.78 5.39 -11.89
N ARG A 249 11.01 4.88 -10.70
CA ARG A 249 11.78 3.64 -10.50
C ARG A 249 11.14 2.79 -9.43
N TRP A 250 10.57 1.64 -9.83
CA TRP A 250 9.89 0.71 -8.94
C TRP A 250 8.89 1.41 -8.01
N PRO A 251 7.85 2.07 -8.54
CA PRO A 251 6.79 2.61 -7.70
C PRO A 251 6.06 1.47 -6.99
N THR A 252 5.85 1.55 -5.66
CA THR A 252 5.31 0.46 -4.84
C THR A 252 4.05 0.81 -4.06
N GLY A 253 3.76 2.09 -3.82
CA GLY A 253 2.61 2.52 -3.05
C GLY A 253 1.88 3.66 -3.73
N LEU A 254 0.54 3.66 -3.65
CA LEU A 254 -0.34 4.66 -4.24
C LEU A 254 -1.40 5.13 -3.24
N ALA A 255 -1.73 6.42 -3.28
CA ALA A 255 -2.91 6.96 -2.60
C ALA A 255 -3.48 8.14 -3.38
N MET A 256 -4.80 8.28 -3.37
CA MET A 256 -5.45 9.52 -3.80
C MET A 256 -5.32 10.56 -2.69
N GLY A 257 -4.73 11.70 -3.01
CA GLY A 257 -4.64 12.84 -2.11
C GLY A 257 -5.99 13.55 -1.94
N PRO A 258 -6.12 14.38 -0.91
CA PRO A 258 -7.35 15.16 -0.65
C PRO A 258 -7.63 16.20 -1.73
N ASP A 259 -6.63 16.58 -2.52
CA ASP A 259 -6.70 17.47 -3.69
C ASP A 259 -7.13 16.75 -4.98
N GLY A 260 -7.28 15.43 -4.93
CA GLY A 260 -7.60 14.58 -6.06
C GLY A 260 -6.42 14.21 -6.95
N ASP A 261 -5.20 14.52 -6.53
CA ASP A 261 -3.97 14.08 -7.19
C ASP A 261 -3.50 12.74 -6.64
N LEU A 262 -2.75 12.03 -7.44
CA LEU A 262 -2.20 10.74 -7.08
C LEU A 262 -0.82 10.91 -6.43
N TRP A 263 -0.65 10.31 -5.27
CA TRP A 263 0.61 10.25 -4.55
C TRP A 263 1.25 8.89 -4.68
N VAL A 264 2.55 8.88 -4.96
CA VAL A 264 3.30 7.68 -5.35
C VAL A 264 4.54 7.53 -4.48
N ALA A 265 4.68 6.37 -3.85
CA ALA A 265 5.95 5.93 -3.28
C ALA A 265 6.87 5.47 -4.41
N ASP A 266 7.73 6.35 -4.91
CA ASP A 266 8.72 6.05 -5.95
C ASP A 266 9.95 5.41 -5.30
N HIS A 267 9.78 4.14 -4.91
CA HIS A 267 10.65 3.38 -4.03
C HIS A 267 12.11 3.42 -4.48
N GLY A 268 12.37 3.05 -5.74
CA GLY A 268 13.73 2.95 -6.25
C GLY A 268 14.47 4.29 -6.38
N ASN A 269 13.78 5.42 -6.29
CA ASN A 269 14.34 6.76 -6.26
C ASN A 269 14.40 7.38 -4.86
N GLY A 270 13.79 6.74 -3.85
CA GLY A 270 13.69 7.30 -2.52
C GLY A 270 12.88 8.60 -2.47
N THR A 271 11.86 8.73 -3.31
CA THR A 271 11.07 9.96 -3.44
C THR A 271 9.58 9.72 -3.30
N LEU A 272 8.86 10.72 -2.80
CA LEU A 272 7.43 10.80 -2.90
C LEU A 272 7.07 11.70 -4.09
N ARG A 273 6.29 11.17 -5.02
CA ARG A 273 5.90 11.88 -6.24
C ARG A 273 4.41 12.22 -6.17
N ARG A 274 4.07 13.38 -6.71
CA ARG A 274 2.70 13.81 -6.95
C ARG A 274 2.44 13.77 -8.45
N ILE A 275 1.32 13.18 -8.85
CA ILE A 275 0.90 13.07 -10.25
C ILE A 275 -0.49 13.68 -10.37
N GLU A 276 -0.60 14.73 -11.14
CA GLU A 276 -1.87 15.37 -11.46
C GLU A 276 -2.69 14.51 -12.45
N ARG A 277 -3.96 14.83 -12.60
CA ARG A 277 -4.88 14.05 -13.46
C ARG A 277 -4.47 13.97 -14.92
N ASP A 278 -3.70 14.94 -15.43
CA ASP A 278 -3.14 14.99 -16.79
C ASP A 278 -1.82 14.23 -16.94
N GLY A 279 -1.30 13.69 -15.83
CA GLY A 279 -0.02 12.99 -15.78
C GLY A 279 1.19 13.86 -15.50
N ALA A 280 0.99 15.15 -15.16
CA ALA A 280 2.10 16.01 -14.70
C ALA A 280 2.64 15.47 -13.37
N THR A 281 3.90 15.08 -13.39
CA THR A 281 4.60 14.40 -12.30
C THR A 281 5.66 15.30 -11.71
N THR A 282 5.57 15.53 -10.39
CA THR A 282 6.51 16.36 -9.63
C THR A 282 7.05 15.61 -8.42
N THR A 283 8.29 15.91 -8.03
CA THR A 283 8.90 15.39 -6.80
C THR A 283 8.48 16.26 -5.62
N SER A 284 7.65 15.72 -4.73
CA SER A 284 7.16 16.43 -3.54
C SER A 284 8.09 16.30 -2.35
N LEU A 285 8.75 15.15 -2.21
CA LEU A 285 9.71 14.88 -1.13
C LEU A 285 10.81 13.97 -1.64
N ARG A 286 12.06 14.29 -1.29
CA ARG A 286 13.21 13.40 -1.46
C ARG A 286 13.72 13.00 -0.09
N LEU A 287 13.75 11.70 0.15
CA LEU A 287 14.26 11.13 1.39
C LEU A 287 15.79 11.14 1.38
N SER A 288 16.39 11.20 2.55
CA SER A 288 17.84 11.06 2.70
C SER A 288 18.30 9.65 2.28
N ALA A 289 19.60 9.50 2.03
CA ALA A 289 20.19 8.22 1.62
C ALA A 289 19.78 7.04 2.54
N ARG A 290 19.56 5.86 1.94
CA ARG A 290 19.12 4.62 2.60
C ARG A 290 17.71 4.67 3.19
N ARG A 291 16.84 5.49 2.64
CA ARG A 291 15.43 5.58 3.02
C ARG A 291 14.56 5.41 1.78
N TRP A 292 13.62 4.47 1.83
CA TRP A 292 12.74 4.16 0.70
C TRP A 292 11.28 4.20 1.13
N PRO A 293 10.43 4.99 0.47
CA PRO A 293 9.00 4.95 0.70
C PRO A 293 8.47 3.62 0.14
N VAL A 294 7.58 2.97 0.88
CA VAL A 294 6.97 1.69 0.48
C VAL A 294 5.47 1.78 0.31
N ALA A 295 4.79 2.57 1.13
CA ALA A 295 3.36 2.75 1.10
C ALA A 295 2.99 4.21 1.34
N VAL A 296 1.84 4.63 0.85
CA VAL A 296 1.30 5.99 0.98
C VAL A 296 -0.16 5.89 1.38
N ALA A 297 -0.61 6.78 2.27
CA ALA A 297 -2.02 6.97 2.59
C ALA A 297 -2.34 8.46 2.74
N ALA A 298 -3.57 8.84 2.42
CA ALA A 298 -4.05 10.20 2.60
C ALA A 298 -4.87 10.32 3.90
N LEU A 299 -4.54 11.30 4.72
CA LEU A 299 -5.31 11.69 5.90
C LEU A 299 -6.29 12.81 5.56
N HIS A 300 -7.36 12.95 6.37
CA HIS A 300 -8.26 14.08 6.24
C HIS A 300 -7.50 15.39 6.51
N GLY A 301 -7.82 16.44 5.77
CA GLY A 301 -7.29 17.77 6.03
C GLY A 301 -5.94 18.13 5.41
N ALA A 302 -5.60 17.57 4.25
CA ALA A 302 -4.43 17.95 3.46
C ALA A 302 -3.09 17.34 3.89
N MET A 303 -3.08 16.14 4.48
CA MET A 303 -1.83 15.42 4.76
C MET A 303 -1.75 14.09 4.02
N VAL A 304 -0.56 13.76 3.54
CA VAL A 304 -0.21 12.44 3.01
C VAL A 304 0.90 11.86 3.87
N VAL A 305 0.73 10.61 4.26
CA VAL A 305 1.70 9.89 5.08
C VAL A 305 2.35 8.80 4.25
N ALA A 306 3.66 8.73 4.29
CA ALA A 306 4.43 7.65 3.67
C ALA A 306 5.08 6.78 4.74
N ALA A 307 4.91 5.47 4.63
CA ALA A 307 5.71 4.52 5.38
C ALA A 307 7.09 4.38 4.72
N VAL A 308 8.13 4.55 5.49
CA VAL A 308 9.52 4.58 5.01
C VAL A 308 10.32 3.48 5.70
N VAL A 309 11.01 2.68 4.92
CA VAL A 309 11.96 1.65 5.40
C VAL A 309 13.37 2.20 5.39
N PHE A 310 14.12 1.93 6.44
CA PHE A 310 15.55 2.22 6.54
C PHE A 310 16.35 0.95 6.26
N ASP A 311 17.39 1.05 5.43
CA ASP A 311 18.34 -0.01 5.24
C ASP A 311 19.56 0.23 6.16
N ASP A 312 19.36 -0.03 7.42
CA ASP A 312 20.46 -0.15 8.37
C ASP A 312 20.71 -1.63 8.65
N PRO A 313 21.92 -2.16 8.41
CA PRO A 313 22.24 -3.57 8.65
C PRO A 313 22.01 -4.04 10.09
N GLY A 314 21.83 -3.12 11.03
CA GLY A 314 21.61 -3.43 12.45
C GLY A 314 20.16 -3.39 12.91
N ARG A 315 19.30 -2.61 12.29
CA ARG A 315 17.89 -2.42 12.69
C ARG A 315 17.08 -1.86 11.53
N PRO A 316 16.13 -2.59 10.95
CA PRO A 316 15.13 -1.98 10.09
C PRO A 316 14.22 -1.11 10.98
N GLU A 317 14.40 0.19 10.94
CA GLU A 317 13.48 1.14 11.55
C GLU A 317 12.44 1.56 10.50
N THR A 318 11.18 1.50 10.88
CA THR A 318 10.08 2.07 10.11
C THR A 318 9.76 3.44 10.67
N CYS A 319 9.73 4.45 9.84
CA CYS A 319 9.11 5.70 10.23
C CYS A 319 7.97 6.10 9.29
N LEU A 320 7.02 6.84 9.82
CA LEU A 320 5.99 7.52 9.05
C LEU A 320 6.44 8.95 8.82
N VAL A 321 6.44 9.37 7.57
CA VAL A 321 6.75 10.74 7.17
C VAL A 321 5.48 11.38 6.63
N SER A 322 5.05 12.49 7.20
CA SER A 322 3.90 13.25 6.72
C SER A 322 4.33 14.43 5.83
N VAL A 323 3.55 14.68 4.79
CA VAL A 323 3.72 15.81 3.90
C VAL A 323 2.41 16.59 3.86
N GLU A 324 2.46 17.90 4.18
CA GLU A 324 1.31 18.76 3.98
C GLU A 324 1.10 18.99 2.49
N VAL A 325 -0.14 18.79 2.04
CA VAL A 325 -0.57 19.13 0.70
C VAL A 325 -1.00 20.60 0.73
N GLY A 326 -0.16 21.48 0.20
CA GLY A 326 -0.49 22.91 0.12
C GLY A 326 -1.74 23.15 -0.73
N LYS A 327 -2.58 24.09 -0.27
CA LYS A 327 -3.74 24.61 -1.03
C LYS A 327 -3.28 25.38 -2.23
#